data_f32df52479a2c0eb6e780a2f466ca5ed
#
_entry.id   f32df52479a2c0eb6e780a2f466ca5ed
#
_cell.length_a   1.000
_cell.length_b   1.000
_cell.length_c   1.000
_cell.angle_alpha   90.00
_cell.angle_beta   90.00
_cell.angle_gamma   90.00
#
_symmetry.space_group_name_H-M   'P 1'
#
loop_
_entity.id
_entity.type
_entity.pdbx_description
1 polymer ?
#
loop_
_entity_poly.entity_id
_entity_poly.type
_entity_poly.pdbx_seq_one_letter_code
_entity_poly.pdbx_strand_id
1 'polypeptide(L)'
;FCNKNYRISHSAEMRKYVRRQVPLLEIMTNDAESSAKIIVVGVGGAGNNAVNRMIDENISGVEFIGINTDGQALQLCKAPTTIQIGEKLTKGLGAGAQPEIGQKAAEENIEELTQAIDGADMVFVTCGMGGGTGTGAAPVVAKIAKEKGILTVGVVTKPFKFEAKTRMTNAIAGIERLKESVDTLIVIPNDRLLEIVD
;
A
#
# COMPACT_ATOMS: atom_id res chain seq x y z
N PHE A 1 34.09 -76.94 14.27
CA PHE A 1 34.05 -76.13 15.51
C PHE A 1 34.29 -74.66 15.23
N CYS A 2 33.30 -73.96 15.40
CA CYS A 2 33.02 -72.66 15.84
C CYS A 2 34.19 -71.69 16.10
N ASN A 3 34.24 -70.51 15.52
CA ASN A 3 34.68 -69.33 16.25
C ASN A 3 33.84 -68.08 15.85
N LYS A 4 32.83 -67.85 16.65
CA LYS A 4 32.15 -66.53 16.79
C LYS A 4 33.09 -65.67 17.66
N ASN A 5 33.68 -64.63 17.18
CA ASN A 5 34.06 -63.44 17.99
C ASN A 5 34.95 -62.45 17.22
N TYR A 6 34.51 -61.99 16.06
CA TYR A 6 35.18 -60.83 15.41
C TYR A 6 34.17 -59.92 14.74
N ARG A 7 33.20 -59.40 15.49
CA ARG A 7 32.20 -58.49 14.86
C ARG A 7 31.72 -57.31 15.72
N ILE A 8 32.42 -56.91 16.77
CA ILE A 8 31.89 -55.81 17.62
C ILE A 8 32.89 -54.65 17.85
N SER A 9 34.15 -54.73 17.42
CA SER A 9 35.08 -53.62 17.70
C SER A 9 35.20 -52.54 16.62
N HIS A 10 34.80 -52.84 15.38
CA HIS A 10 34.95 -51.85 14.30
C HIS A 10 33.84 -50.79 14.18
N SER A 11 32.68 -51.04 14.80
CA SER A 11 31.54 -50.10 14.68
C SER A 11 31.58 -48.92 15.67
N ALA A 12 32.28 -49.09 16.79
CA ALA A 12 32.34 -48.05 17.83
C ALA A 12 33.47 -47.02 17.56
N GLU A 13 34.58 -47.46 16.99
CA GLU A 13 35.69 -46.57 16.62
C GLU A 13 35.36 -45.75 15.37
N MET A 14 34.69 -46.33 14.39
CA MET A 14 34.21 -45.60 13.21
C MET A 14 33.20 -44.52 13.58
N ARG A 15 32.34 -44.75 14.56
CA ARG A 15 31.41 -43.71 15.05
C ARG A 15 32.09 -42.59 15.82
N LYS A 16 33.25 -42.83 16.43
CA LYS A 16 34.06 -41.79 17.07
C LYS A 16 34.86 -40.96 16.06
N TYR A 17 35.26 -41.57 14.93
CA TYR A 17 36.02 -40.88 13.90
C TYR A 17 35.12 -39.95 13.05
N VAL A 18 33.87 -40.36 12.75
CA VAL A 18 32.89 -39.56 12.02
C VAL A 18 32.41 -38.36 12.85
N ARG A 19 32.48 -38.43 14.20
CA ARG A 19 32.08 -37.29 15.04
C ARG A 19 33.12 -36.18 15.20
N ARG A 20 34.33 -36.34 14.66
CA ARG A 20 35.42 -35.36 14.86
C ARG A 20 35.77 -34.49 13.64
N GLN A 21 35.13 -34.64 12.51
CA GLN A 21 35.49 -33.86 11.28
C GLN A 21 34.34 -33.41 10.41
N VAL A 22 33.17 -33.25 10.96
CA VAL A 22 32.16 -32.39 10.28
C VAL A 22 32.09 -31.11 11.08
N PRO A 23 32.70 -30.00 10.66
CA PRO A 23 32.25 -28.72 11.19
C PRO A 23 30.74 -28.68 10.88
N LEU A 24 29.93 -28.56 11.94
CA LEU A 24 28.57 -28.15 11.79
C LEU A 24 28.65 -26.80 11.02
N LEU A 25 28.46 -26.85 9.72
CA LEU A 25 27.98 -25.70 8.97
C LEU A 25 26.60 -25.45 9.58
N GLU A 26 26.55 -24.68 10.67
CA GLU A 26 25.38 -23.88 10.96
C GLU A 26 25.23 -23.00 9.74
N ILE A 27 24.37 -23.44 8.82
CA ILE A 27 23.72 -22.51 7.90
C ILE A 27 22.97 -21.59 8.85
N MET A 28 23.58 -20.46 9.20
CA MET A 28 22.84 -19.31 9.67
C MET A 28 21.93 -18.97 8.50
N THR A 29 20.75 -19.58 8.47
CA THR A 29 19.62 -18.98 7.78
C THR A 29 19.41 -17.66 8.51
N ASN A 30 19.98 -16.60 7.96
CA ASN A 30 19.50 -15.25 8.21
C ASN A 30 18.09 -15.21 7.59
N ASP A 31 17.14 -15.85 8.26
CA ASP A 31 15.71 -15.67 8.03
C ASP A 31 15.21 -14.34 8.64
N ALA A 32 16.04 -13.32 8.59
CA ALA A 32 15.57 -11.99 8.36
C ALA A 32 15.37 -11.88 6.84
N GLU A 33 14.39 -12.60 6.30
CA GLU A 33 13.74 -12.18 5.07
C GLU A 33 13.29 -10.74 5.36
N SER A 34 14.06 -9.78 4.85
CA SER A 34 13.67 -8.40 4.78
C SER A 34 12.46 -8.36 3.85
N SER A 35 11.30 -8.65 4.42
CA SER A 35 10.03 -8.52 3.73
C SER A 35 9.91 -7.06 3.34
N ALA A 36 9.79 -6.79 2.04
CA ALA A 36 9.62 -5.43 1.55
C ALA A 36 8.45 -4.76 2.28
N LYS A 37 8.67 -3.56 2.80
CA LYS A 37 7.63 -2.77 3.46
C LYS A 37 6.74 -2.14 2.41
N ILE A 38 5.54 -2.67 2.26
CA ILE A 38 4.54 -2.21 1.30
C ILE A 38 3.44 -1.45 2.04
N ILE A 39 3.14 -0.24 1.60
CA ILE A 39 2.06 0.58 2.16
C ILE A 39 0.98 0.82 1.10
N VAL A 40 -0.28 0.61 1.47
CA VAL A 40 -1.44 0.96 0.65
C VAL A 40 -2.13 2.19 1.25
N VAL A 41 -2.14 3.28 0.50
CA VAL A 41 -2.70 4.56 0.91
C VAL A 41 -4.02 4.79 0.18
N GLY A 42 -5.12 4.76 0.93
CA GLY A 42 -6.45 5.11 0.43
C GLY A 42 -6.71 6.61 0.58
N VAL A 43 -6.95 7.33 -0.52
CA VAL A 43 -7.15 8.78 -0.51
C VAL A 43 -8.59 9.14 -0.86
N GLY A 44 -9.25 9.86 0.06
CA GLY A 44 -10.65 10.25 -0.05
C GLY A 44 -11.62 9.08 0.17
N GLY A 45 -12.92 9.34 0.08
CA GLY A 45 -13.94 8.33 0.40
C GLY A 45 -13.82 7.04 -0.39
N ALA A 46 -13.64 7.11 -1.71
CA ALA A 46 -13.52 5.91 -2.55
C ALA A 46 -12.22 5.14 -2.26
N GLY A 47 -11.10 5.83 -2.02
CA GLY A 47 -9.84 5.20 -1.62
C GLY A 47 -9.94 4.50 -0.27
N ASN A 48 -10.55 5.16 0.73
CA ASN A 48 -10.79 4.57 2.04
C ASN A 48 -11.72 3.35 1.98
N ASN A 49 -12.75 3.38 1.12
CA ASN A 49 -13.61 2.23 0.89
C ASN A 49 -12.86 1.05 0.27
N ALA A 50 -11.95 1.32 -0.67
CA ALA A 50 -11.10 0.29 -1.25
C ALA A 50 -10.19 -0.35 -0.19
N VAL A 51 -9.56 0.46 0.67
CA VAL A 51 -8.76 -0.01 1.80
C VAL A 51 -9.59 -0.83 2.78
N ASN A 52 -10.79 -0.36 3.15
CA ASN A 52 -11.70 -1.11 4.01
C ASN A 52 -12.00 -2.50 3.44
N ARG A 53 -12.26 -2.56 2.12
CA ARG A 53 -12.52 -3.83 1.44
C ARG A 53 -11.32 -4.76 1.45
N MET A 54 -10.11 -4.24 1.22
CA MET A 54 -8.87 -5.01 1.28
C MET A 54 -8.65 -5.61 2.68
N ILE A 55 -8.94 -4.84 3.74
CA ILE A 55 -8.86 -5.30 5.13
C ILE A 55 -9.90 -6.40 5.39
N ASP A 56 -11.14 -6.23 4.93
CA ASP A 56 -12.21 -7.22 5.08
C ASP A 56 -11.90 -8.55 4.35
N GLU A 57 -11.19 -8.50 3.24
CA GLU A 57 -10.69 -9.68 2.51
C GLU A 57 -9.40 -10.26 3.12
N ASN A 58 -8.96 -9.76 4.27
CA ASN A 58 -7.76 -10.21 5.00
C ASN A 58 -6.47 -10.18 4.17
N ILE A 59 -6.28 -9.18 3.32
CA ILE A 59 -5.03 -8.98 2.60
C ILE A 59 -3.93 -8.70 3.61
N SER A 60 -2.89 -9.55 3.63
CA SER A 60 -1.79 -9.52 4.57
C SER A 60 -0.47 -9.11 3.90
N GLY A 61 0.54 -8.79 4.71
CA GLY A 61 1.87 -8.41 4.20
C GLY A 61 1.98 -6.96 3.73
N VAL A 62 0.94 -6.14 3.99
CA VAL A 62 0.92 -4.71 3.67
C VAL A 62 0.40 -3.89 4.85
N GLU A 63 0.85 -2.64 4.95
CA GLU A 63 0.30 -1.66 5.89
C GLU A 63 -0.77 -0.81 5.18
N PHE A 64 -1.81 -0.42 5.91
CA PHE A 64 -2.89 0.40 5.36
C PHE A 64 -2.95 1.77 6.02
N ILE A 65 -3.09 2.80 5.18
CA ILE A 65 -3.27 4.19 5.59
C ILE A 65 -4.52 4.76 4.92
N GLY A 66 -5.41 5.36 5.70
CA GLY A 66 -6.56 6.09 5.20
C GLY A 66 -6.36 7.59 5.31
N ILE A 67 -6.55 8.33 4.22
CA ILE A 67 -6.41 9.79 4.16
C ILE A 67 -7.71 10.41 3.69
N ASN A 68 -8.21 11.41 4.40
CA ASN A 68 -9.41 12.13 3.98
C ASN A 68 -9.44 13.57 4.53
N THR A 69 -10.16 14.46 3.85
CA THR A 69 -10.54 15.79 4.35
C THR A 69 -11.84 15.77 5.16
N ASP A 70 -12.62 14.72 5.03
CA ASP A 70 -13.88 14.52 5.76
C ASP A 70 -13.61 13.66 7.01
N GLY A 71 -13.69 14.28 8.18
CA GLY A 71 -13.42 13.62 9.45
C GLY A 71 -14.47 12.55 9.80
N GLN A 72 -15.73 12.72 9.41
CA GLN A 72 -16.77 11.71 9.65
C GLN A 72 -16.56 10.47 8.78
N ALA A 73 -16.25 10.68 7.50
CA ALA A 73 -15.93 9.57 6.60
C ALA A 73 -14.66 8.83 7.04
N LEU A 74 -13.68 9.54 7.61
CA LEU A 74 -12.44 8.96 8.09
C LEU A 74 -12.64 8.06 9.32
N GLN A 75 -13.60 8.39 10.18
CA GLN A 75 -13.96 7.53 11.34
C GLN A 75 -14.50 6.15 10.92
N LEU A 76 -15.00 6.02 9.69
CA LEU A 76 -15.46 4.75 9.12
C LEU A 76 -14.34 3.96 8.44
N CYS A 77 -13.15 4.53 8.36
CA CYS A 77 -11.99 3.86 7.79
C CYS A 77 -11.43 2.83 8.77
N LYS A 78 -11.25 1.61 8.28
CA LYS A 78 -10.71 0.48 9.07
C LYS A 78 -9.18 0.42 9.08
N ALA A 79 -8.52 1.31 8.34
CA ALA A 79 -7.06 1.36 8.31
C ALA A 79 -6.51 1.63 9.72
N PRO A 80 -5.43 0.92 10.13
CA PRO A 80 -4.79 1.14 11.43
C PRO A 80 -4.26 2.57 11.60
N THR A 81 -3.85 3.17 10.48
CA THR A 81 -3.39 4.56 10.45
C THR A 81 -4.35 5.40 9.63
N THR A 82 -4.87 6.45 10.21
CA THR A 82 -5.75 7.41 9.53
C THR A 82 -5.23 8.82 9.69
N ILE A 83 -5.24 9.61 8.60
CA ILE A 83 -4.75 10.98 8.57
C ILE A 83 -5.84 11.89 8.02
N GLN A 84 -6.29 12.81 8.85
CA GLN A 84 -7.18 13.88 8.41
C GLN A 84 -6.35 15.03 7.85
N ILE A 85 -6.55 15.35 6.57
CA ILE A 85 -5.80 16.41 5.90
C ILE A 85 -6.65 17.68 5.74
N GLY A 86 -5.99 18.85 5.78
CA GLY A 86 -6.61 20.15 5.52
C GLY A 86 -7.66 20.53 6.56
N GLU A 87 -7.42 20.25 7.83
CA GLU A 87 -8.38 20.59 8.90
C GLU A 87 -8.66 22.09 8.98
N LYS A 88 -7.64 22.93 8.84
CA LYS A 88 -7.79 24.39 8.85
C LYS A 88 -8.61 24.88 7.65
N LEU A 89 -8.38 24.24 6.48
CA LEU A 89 -9.02 24.64 5.24
C LEU A 89 -10.47 24.16 5.13
N THR A 90 -10.73 22.90 5.52
CA THR A 90 -12.04 22.24 5.30
C THR A 90 -12.88 22.12 6.54
N LYS A 91 -12.31 22.34 7.74
CA LYS A 91 -12.95 22.13 9.04
C LYS A 91 -13.54 20.72 9.19
N GLY A 92 -12.93 19.74 8.53
CA GLY A 92 -13.39 18.35 8.54
C GLY A 92 -14.65 18.06 7.71
N LEU A 93 -15.12 19.00 6.87
CA LEU A 93 -16.33 18.87 6.08
C LEU A 93 -16.09 18.35 4.65
N GLY A 94 -14.87 17.95 4.33
CA GLY A 94 -14.51 17.47 3.01
C GLY A 94 -14.15 18.58 2.02
N ALA A 95 -13.72 18.18 0.83
CA ALA A 95 -13.24 19.10 -0.22
C ALA A 95 -14.33 19.58 -1.19
N GLY A 96 -15.61 19.26 -0.98
CA GLY A 96 -16.75 19.75 -1.77
C GLY A 96 -16.64 19.49 -3.28
N ALA A 97 -16.10 18.35 -3.70
CA ALA A 97 -15.85 18.00 -5.11
C ALA A 97 -14.89 18.97 -5.85
N GLN A 98 -14.08 19.72 -5.13
CA GLN A 98 -13.10 20.67 -5.67
C GLN A 98 -11.68 20.09 -5.50
N PRO A 99 -11.01 19.64 -6.59
CA PRO A 99 -9.68 19.04 -6.51
C PRO A 99 -8.62 19.99 -5.96
N GLU A 100 -8.74 21.29 -6.22
CA GLU A 100 -7.82 22.32 -5.73
C GLU A 100 -7.83 22.42 -4.20
N ILE A 101 -9.00 22.21 -3.58
CA ILE A 101 -9.13 22.15 -2.12
C ILE A 101 -8.47 20.86 -1.58
N GLY A 102 -8.70 19.72 -2.26
CA GLY A 102 -8.05 18.45 -1.91
C GLY A 102 -6.53 18.51 -1.99
N GLN A 103 -5.99 19.17 -3.02
CA GLN A 103 -4.56 19.40 -3.17
C GLN A 103 -4.00 20.27 -2.03
N LYS A 104 -4.59 21.44 -1.77
CA LYS A 104 -4.16 22.33 -0.69
C LYS A 104 -4.28 21.68 0.68
N ALA A 105 -5.29 20.85 0.89
CA ALA A 105 -5.45 20.07 2.11
C ALA A 105 -4.29 19.09 2.33
N ALA A 106 -3.81 18.41 1.28
CA ALA A 106 -2.65 17.55 1.37
C ALA A 106 -1.35 18.35 1.57
N GLU A 107 -1.23 19.51 0.92
CA GLU A 107 -0.09 20.42 1.09
C GLU A 107 0.01 20.99 2.52
N GLU A 108 -1.12 21.15 3.21
CA GLU A 108 -1.15 21.57 4.63
C GLU A 108 -0.52 20.52 5.55
N ASN A 109 -0.60 19.24 5.20
CA ASN A 109 -0.16 18.11 6.03
C ASN A 109 1.05 17.35 5.44
N ILE A 110 1.90 17.99 4.64
CA ILE A 110 3.04 17.32 3.95
C ILE A 110 3.95 16.59 4.95
N GLU A 111 4.26 17.18 6.09
CA GLU A 111 5.14 16.58 7.09
C GLU A 111 4.57 15.28 7.64
N GLU A 112 3.29 15.28 8.01
CA GLU A 112 2.59 14.11 8.53
C GLU A 112 2.48 13.00 7.48
N LEU A 113 2.14 13.36 6.24
CA LEU A 113 2.09 12.44 5.10
C LEU A 113 3.45 11.83 4.80
N THR A 114 4.51 12.62 4.87
CA THR A 114 5.89 12.20 4.66
C THR A 114 6.33 11.20 5.72
N GLN A 115 5.99 11.47 6.98
CA GLN A 115 6.31 10.58 8.10
C GLN A 115 5.54 9.26 8.01
N ALA A 116 4.29 9.30 7.60
CA ALA A 116 3.44 8.11 7.53
C ALA A 116 3.92 7.06 6.51
N ILE A 117 4.59 7.50 5.43
CA ILE A 117 5.12 6.59 4.39
C ILE A 117 6.62 6.34 4.52
N ASP A 118 7.23 6.80 5.60
CA ASP A 118 8.68 6.69 5.79
C ASP A 118 9.13 5.23 5.93
N GLY A 119 10.28 4.94 5.31
CA GLY A 119 10.86 3.59 5.31
C GLY A 119 10.07 2.56 4.50
N ALA A 120 9.10 2.95 3.67
CA ALA A 120 8.46 2.06 2.72
C ALA A 120 9.37 1.77 1.53
N ASP A 121 9.33 0.51 1.04
CA ASP A 121 9.98 0.12 -0.22
C ASP A 121 9.04 0.35 -1.40
N MET A 122 7.72 0.24 -1.17
CA MET A 122 6.69 0.44 -2.19
C MET A 122 5.44 1.09 -1.58
N VAL A 123 4.85 2.03 -2.30
CA VAL A 123 3.59 2.69 -1.94
C VAL A 123 2.57 2.53 -3.07
N PHE A 124 1.41 1.99 -2.73
CA PHE A 124 0.23 2.02 -3.58
C PHE A 124 -0.67 3.19 -3.17
N VAL A 125 -0.98 4.07 -4.10
CA VAL A 125 -1.93 5.16 -3.89
C VAL A 125 -3.23 4.83 -4.61
N THR A 126 -4.31 4.63 -3.85
CA THR A 126 -5.62 4.31 -4.42
C THR A 126 -6.65 5.40 -4.14
N CYS A 127 -7.41 5.79 -5.16
CA CYS A 127 -8.50 6.75 -5.03
C CYS A 127 -9.53 6.63 -6.16
N GLY A 128 -10.71 7.19 -5.94
CA GLY A 128 -11.69 7.47 -7.00
C GLY A 128 -11.46 8.86 -7.56
N MET A 129 -11.16 8.93 -8.85
CA MET A 129 -10.98 10.20 -9.56
C MET A 129 -12.33 10.88 -9.87
N GLY A 130 -12.34 12.21 -9.88
CA GLY A 130 -13.51 13.04 -10.17
C GLY A 130 -14.13 13.73 -8.97
N GLY A 131 -13.78 13.32 -7.74
CA GLY A 131 -14.13 14.02 -6.51
C GLY A 131 -13.11 15.11 -6.15
N GLY A 132 -13.22 15.67 -4.95
CA GLY A 132 -12.29 16.70 -4.46
C GLY A 132 -11.03 16.09 -3.85
N THR A 133 -11.19 15.37 -2.73
CA THR A 133 -10.05 14.86 -1.94
C THR A 133 -9.18 13.89 -2.74
N GLY A 134 -9.75 12.79 -3.28
CA GLY A 134 -8.98 11.79 -4.01
C GLY A 134 -8.25 12.37 -5.22
N THR A 135 -8.95 13.18 -6.02
CA THR A 135 -8.41 13.77 -7.25
C THR A 135 -7.30 14.80 -6.97
N GLY A 136 -7.43 15.55 -5.89
CA GLY A 136 -6.47 16.61 -5.55
C GLY A 136 -5.31 16.12 -4.70
N ALA A 137 -5.57 15.31 -3.67
CA ALA A 137 -4.57 14.88 -2.70
C ALA A 137 -3.71 13.69 -3.17
N ALA A 138 -4.27 12.76 -3.97
CA ALA A 138 -3.52 11.59 -4.41
C ALA A 138 -2.23 11.93 -5.18
N PRO A 139 -2.22 12.91 -6.11
CA PRO A 139 -0.98 13.33 -6.77
C PRO A 139 0.07 13.88 -5.79
N VAL A 140 -0.34 14.58 -4.73
CA VAL A 140 0.56 15.12 -3.70
C VAL A 140 1.20 13.98 -2.91
N VAL A 141 0.40 13.03 -2.44
CA VAL A 141 0.90 11.84 -1.72
C VAL A 141 1.87 11.04 -2.58
N ALA A 142 1.51 10.80 -3.84
CA ALA A 142 2.37 10.08 -4.78
C ALA A 142 3.69 10.82 -5.03
N LYS A 143 3.63 12.14 -5.18
CA LYS A 143 4.82 12.97 -5.35
C LYS A 143 5.76 12.87 -4.15
N ILE A 144 5.24 12.94 -2.93
CA ILE A 144 6.03 12.77 -1.69
C ILE A 144 6.75 11.40 -1.70
N ALA A 145 6.04 10.31 -2.04
CA ALA A 145 6.62 8.99 -2.11
C ALA A 145 7.74 8.90 -3.16
N LYS A 146 7.50 9.43 -4.35
CA LYS A 146 8.48 9.45 -5.45
C LYS A 146 9.72 10.29 -5.12
N GLU A 147 9.56 11.45 -4.49
CA GLU A 147 10.67 12.30 -4.05
C GLU A 147 11.54 11.64 -2.99
N LYS A 148 10.98 10.72 -2.20
CA LYS A 148 11.73 9.87 -1.27
C LYS A 148 12.40 8.66 -1.94
N GLY A 149 12.23 8.47 -3.24
CA GLY A 149 12.78 7.33 -3.98
C GLY A 149 12.01 6.02 -3.74
N ILE A 150 10.79 6.08 -3.20
CA ILE A 150 9.93 4.92 -2.96
C ILE A 150 9.23 4.55 -4.26
N LEU A 151 9.22 3.26 -4.63
CA LEU A 151 8.47 2.78 -5.79
C LEU A 151 6.97 3.07 -5.61
N THR A 152 6.42 3.90 -6.49
CA THR A 152 5.06 4.44 -6.33
C THR A 152 4.13 3.97 -7.45
N VAL A 153 3.05 3.29 -7.06
CA VAL A 153 2.04 2.75 -7.98
C VAL A 153 0.69 3.42 -7.70
N GLY A 154 0.10 4.06 -8.71
CA GLY A 154 -1.24 4.60 -8.65
C GLY A 154 -2.27 3.58 -9.16
N VAL A 155 -3.32 3.31 -8.38
CA VAL A 155 -4.46 2.48 -8.79
C VAL A 155 -5.74 3.29 -8.58
N VAL A 156 -6.34 3.76 -9.66
CA VAL A 156 -7.44 4.72 -9.57
C VAL A 156 -8.63 4.34 -10.44
N THR A 157 -9.82 4.74 -10.03
CA THR A 157 -11.02 4.52 -10.82
C THR A 157 -11.45 5.81 -11.54
N LYS A 158 -11.99 5.68 -12.75
CA LYS A 158 -12.70 6.77 -13.46
C LYS A 158 -14.19 6.68 -13.18
N PRO A 159 -14.88 7.81 -13.02
CA PRO A 159 -16.33 7.83 -12.83
C PRO A 159 -17.08 7.19 -14.01
N PHE A 160 -18.30 6.76 -13.76
CA PHE A 160 -19.19 6.28 -14.81
C PHE A 160 -19.54 7.39 -15.80
N LYS A 161 -19.86 7.02 -17.04
CA LYS A 161 -20.27 7.98 -18.09
C LYS A 161 -21.56 8.73 -17.76
N PHE A 162 -22.45 8.11 -16.98
CA PHE A 162 -23.70 8.73 -16.55
C PHE A 162 -23.53 9.71 -15.36
N GLU A 163 -22.34 9.75 -14.72
CA GLU A 163 -22.05 10.76 -13.71
C GLU A 163 -21.86 12.13 -14.37
N ALA A 164 -21.94 13.20 -13.56
CA ALA A 164 -21.83 14.57 -14.06
C ALA A 164 -20.55 14.81 -14.90
N LYS A 165 -20.66 15.52 -16.00
CA LYS A 165 -19.51 15.88 -16.87
C LYS A 165 -18.35 16.50 -16.11
N THR A 166 -18.65 17.31 -15.10
CA THR A 166 -17.65 17.95 -14.22
C THR A 166 -16.79 16.91 -13.52
N ARG A 167 -17.38 15.79 -13.05
CA ARG A 167 -16.62 14.70 -12.41
C ARG A 167 -15.65 14.05 -13.39
N MET A 168 -16.09 13.82 -14.62
CA MET A 168 -15.22 13.25 -15.66
C MET A 168 -14.08 14.21 -16.02
N THR A 169 -14.36 15.52 -16.15
CA THR A 169 -13.33 16.53 -16.41
C THR A 169 -12.29 16.57 -15.28
N ASN A 170 -12.75 16.61 -14.04
CA ASN A 170 -11.87 16.55 -12.87
C ASN A 170 -11.05 15.26 -12.84
N ALA A 171 -11.67 14.12 -13.19
CA ALA A 171 -10.98 12.84 -13.21
C ALA A 171 -9.84 12.81 -14.23
N ILE A 172 -10.09 13.30 -15.44
CA ILE A 172 -9.07 13.37 -16.50
C ILE A 172 -7.89 14.23 -16.06
N ALA A 173 -8.17 15.45 -15.58
CA ALA A 173 -7.13 16.36 -15.10
C ALA A 173 -6.34 15.79 -13.90
N GLY A 174 -7.02 15.08 -12.98
CA GLY A 174 -6.39 14.41 -11.85
C GLY A 174 -5.50 13.23 -12.25
N ILE A 175 -5.95 12.44 -13.24
CA ILE A 175 -5.17 11.32 -13.79
C ILE A 175 -3.88 11.81 -14.43
N GLU A 176 -3.94 12.88 -15.23
CA GLU A 176 -2.73 13.45 -15.86
C GLU A 176 -1.72 13.92 -14.81
N ARG A 177 -2.18 14.63 -13.76
CA ARG A 177 -1.30 15.04 -12.66
C ARG A 177 -0.72 13.86 -11.89
N LEU A 178 -1.52 12.82 -11.63
CA LEU A 178 -1.05 11.63 -10.92
C LEU A 178 -0.02 10.86 -11.75
N LYS A 179 -0.20 10.78 -13.07
CA LYS A 179 0.72 10.12 -14.00
C LYS A 179 2.15 10.66 -13.92
N GLU A 180 2.31 11.96 -13.70
CA GLU A 180 3.63 12.58 -13.53
C GLU A 180 4.28 12.23 -12.18
N SER A 181 3.45 11.86 -11.20
CA SER A 181 3.85 11.64 -9.81
C SER A 181 4.03 10.16 -9.43
N VAL A 182 3.77 9.22 -10.33
CA VAL A 182 3.91 7.78 -10.07
C VAL A 182 4.87 7.12 -11.07
N ASP A 183 5.36 5.93 -10.71
CA ASP A 183 6.18 5.10 -11.61
C ASP A 183 5.29 4.24 -12.50
N THR A 184 4.16 3.79 -11.95
CA THR A 184 3.15 3.02 -12.69
C THR A 184 1.75 3.53 -12.34
N LEU A 185 0.90 3.66 -13.34
CA LEU A 185 -0.50 4.08 -13.17
C LEU A 185 -1.45 3.07 -13.80
N ILE A 186 -2.37 2.55 -12.96
CA ILE A 186 -3.46 1.69 -13.38
C ILE A 186 -4.76 2.48 -13.26
N VAL A 187 -5.46 2.67 -14.39
CA VAL A 187 -6.73 3.39 -14.43
C VAL A 187 -7.84 2.41 -14.78
N ILE A 188 -8.79 2.26 -13.86
CA ILE A 188 -9.94 1.36 -14.01
C ILE A 188 -11.18 2.19 -14.35
N PRO A 189 -11.72 2.11 -15.58
CA PRO A 189 -12.99 2.76 -15.90
C PRO A 189 -14.14 2.01 -15.21
N ASN A 190 -14.96 2.72 -14.40
CA ASN A 190 -16.09 2.10 -13.72
C ASN A 190 -17.09 1.45 -14.69
N ASP A 191 -17.25 2.01 -15.91
CA ASP A 191 -18.10 1.39 -16.94
C ASP A 191 -17.72 -0.07 -17.24
N ARG A 192 -16.43 -0.42 -17.15
CA ARG A 192 -15.98 -1.81 -17.39
C ARG A 192 -16.42 -2.76 -16.28
N LEU A 193 -16.67 -2.26 -15.07
CA LEU A 193 -17.16 -3.07 -13.97
C LEU A 193 -18.61 -3.51 -14.21
N LEU A 194 -19.41 -2.69 -14.92
CA LEU A 194 -20.79 -3.04 -15.28
C LEU A 194 -20.87 -4.18 -16.33
N GLU A 195 -19.82 -4.36 -17.12
CA GLU A 195 -19.73 -5.43 -18.13
C GLU A 195 -19.41 -6.81 -17.50
N ILE A 196 -18.96 -6.84 -16.24
CA ILE A 196 -18.50 -8.06 -15.55
C ILE A 196 -19.53 -8.54 -14.52
N VAL A 197 -20.43 -7.66 -14.08
CA VAL A 197 -21.49 -7.99 -13.12
C VAL A 197 -22.74 -8.37 -13.90
N ASP A 198 -22.97 -9.68 -14.03
CA ASP A 198 -24.23 -10.29 -14.49
C ASP A 198 -25.27 -10.32 -13.37
#